data_cc3662a9fea7c4804e9549d621ae7921
#
_entry.id   cc3662a9fea7c4804e9549d621ae7921
#
_cell.length_a   1.000
_cell.length_b   1.000
_cell.length_c   1.000
_cell.angle_alpha   90.00
_cell.angle_beta   90.00
_cell.angle_gamma   90.00
#
_symmetry.space_group_name_H-M   'P 1'
#
loop_
_entity.id
_entity.type
_entity.pdbx_description
1 polymer ?
#
loop_
_entity_poly.entity_id
_entity_poly.type
_entity_poly.pdbx_seq_one_letter_code
_entity_poly.pdbx_strand_id
1 'polypeptide(L)'
;MYKRQMMEKLSEICAMPIQLAVLGSGEASIEEKMAQLEAGNKGKIAFYKGYNDSLAHRIYGACDLFLMPSLFEPCGISQLISMRYGTLPLVRETGGLKDTVTPYNEFEKTGNGFSFANYNSDEMLQVMYNAIDVYYNRKEDWKILVRNAMNTDVSWAKSAETYCQLYGQLHS
;
A
#
# COMPACT_ATOMS: atom_id res chain seq x y z
N MET A 1 12.35 -2.13 -5.27
CA MET A 1 13.65 -1.48 -5.25
C MET A 1 13.62 0.02 -5.04
N TYR A 2 12.73 0.82 -4.82
CA TYR A 2 12.81 2.28 -4.74
C TYR A 2 11.98 2.84 -3.58
N LYS A 3 12.25 2.30 -2.37
CA LYS A 3 11.57 2.73 -1.14
C LYS A 3 12.46 3.66 -0.28
N ARG A 4 13.39 4.41 -0.92
CA ARG A 4 14.32 5.33 -0.22
C ARG A 4 13.56 6.40 0.58
N GLN A 5 12.42 6.87 0.07
CA GLN A 5 11.57 7.84 0.78
C GLN A 5 11.20 7.39 2.19
N MET A 6 10.81 6.10 2.34
CA MET A 6 10.51 5.56 3.66
C MET A 6 11.73 5.63 4.59
N MET A 7 12.95 5.40 4.05
CA MET A 7 14.18 5.42 4.84
C MET A 7 14.55 6.82 5.36
N GLU A 8 14.21 7.87 4.61
CA GLU A 8 14.43 9.27 5.02
C GLU A 8 13.54 9.65 6.20
N LYS A 9 12.35 9.07 6.28
CA LYS A 9 11.31 9.39 7.26
C LYS A 9 11.10 8.32 8.34
N LEU A 10 12.01 7.35 8.45
CA LEU A 10 11.85 6.25 9.41
C LEU A 10 11.68 6.70 10.86
N SER A 11 12.41 7.74 11.28
CA SER A 11 12.29 8.26 12.65
C SER A 11 10.90 8.83 12.92
N GLU A 12 10.34 9.53 11.94
CA GLU A 12 8.99 10.10 12.01
C GLU A 12 7.93 9.01 11.96
N ILE A 13 8.10 8.01 11.08
CA ILE A 13 7.22 6.82 11.00
C ILE A 13 7.26 6.04 12.34
N CYS A 14 8.43 5.88 12.94
CA CYS A 14 8.56 5.22 14.24
C CYS A 14 7.89 6.00 15.38
N ALA A 15 7.74 7.32 15.27
CA ALA A 15 7.03 8.13 16.24
C ALA A 15 5.49 8.01 16.14
N MET A 16 4.96 7.58 15.00
CA MET A 16 3.52 7.40 14.79
C MET A 16 2.95 6.27 15.69
N PRO A 17 1.65 6.29 16.02
CA PRO A 17 0.98 5.24 16.79
C PRO A 17 0.68 4.00 15.94
N ILE A 18 1.70 3.41 15.33
CA ILE A 18 1.61 2.25 14.45
C ILE A 18 2.65 1.18 14.81
N GLN A 19 2.44 -0.02 14.29
CA GLN A 19 3.46 -1.06 14.20
C GLN A 19 3.87 -1.20 12.73
N LEU A 20 5.14 -1.43 12.45
CA LEU A 20 5.69 -1.57 11.11
C LEU A 20 6.25 -2.97 10.90
N ALA A 21 5.69 -3.71 9.95
CA ALA A 21 6.24 -4.98 9.48
C ALA A 21 6.88 -4.80 8.10
N VAL A 22 8.13 -5.22 7.95
CA VAL A 22 8.88 -5.15 6.70
C VAL A 22 9.39 -6.53 6.34
N LEU A 23 9.01 -6.99 5.15
CA LEU A 23 9.50 -8.23 4.54
C LEU A 23 10.17 -7.91 3.22
N GLY A 24 11.42 -8.27 3.04
CA GLY A 24 12.13 -8.05 1.79
C GLY A 24 13.64 -8.14 1.92
N SER A 25 14.29 -7.98 0.76
CA SER A 25 15.75 -7.86 0.64
C SER A 25 16.09 -6.65 -0.24
N GLY A 26 17.30 -6.13 -0.08
CA GLY A 26 17.74 -4.95 -0.81
C GLY A 26 19.22 -4.65 -0.62
N GLU A 27 19.57 -3.36 -0.65
CA GLU A 27 20.94 -2.91 -0.39
C GLU A 27 21.34 -3.25 1.07
N ALA A 28 22.56 -3.78 1.25
CA ALA A 28 23.04 -4.22 2.57
C ALA A 28 22.97 -3.13 3.64
N SER A 29 23.27 -1.88 3.26
CA SER A 29 23.19 -0.71 4.15
C SER A 29 21.76 -0.43 4.64
N ILE A 30 20.75 -0.68 3.81
CA ILE A 30 19.34 -0.52 4.17
C ILE A 30 18.90 -1.67 5.09
N GLU A 31 19.30 -2.90 4.77
CA GLU A 31 18.99 -4.07 5.59
C GLU A 31 19.59 -3.95 6.99
N GLU A 32 20.85 -3.51 7.08
CA GLU A 32 21.51 -3.28 8.37
C GLU A 32 20.80 -2.19 9.19
N LYS A 33 20.44 -1.08 8.57
CA LYS A 33 19.68 -0.01 9.22
C LYS A 33 18.32 -0.50 9.73
N MET A 34 17.62 -1.33 8.95
CA MET A 34 16.33 -1.92 9.37
C MET A 34 16.51 -2.86 10.57
N ALA A 35 17.57 -3.70 10.57
CA ALA A 35 17.86 -4.57 11.69
C ALA A 35 18.21 -3.79 12.98
N GLN A 36 18.96 -2.69 12.86
CA GLN A 36 19.25 -1.80 14.00
C GLN A 36 17.98 -1.13 14.54
N LEU A 37 17.07 -0.69 13.63
CA LEU A 37 15.81 -0.09 14.05
C LEU A 37 14.89 -1.09 14.75
N GLU A 38 14.81 -2.34 14.28
CA GLU A 38 14.08 -3.41 14.95
C GLU A 38 14.64 -3.66 16.35
N ALA A 39 15.96 -3.76 16.48
CA ALA A 39 16.61 -3.99 17.77
C ALA A 39 16.33 -2.88 18.79
N GLY A 40 16.26 -1.62 18.32
CA GLY A 40 15.95 -0.44 19.14
C GLY A 40 14.46 -0.20 19.40
N ASN A 41 13.55 -0.84 18.63
CA ASN A 41 12.11 -0.60 18.69
C ASN A 41 11.32 -1.92 18.78
N LYS A 42 11.69 -2.77 19.75
CA LYS A 42 11.05 -4.07 19.95
C LYS A 42 9.54 -3.93 20.16
N GLY A 43 8.77 -4.78 19.45
CA GLY A 43 7.31 -4.76 19.49
C GLY A 43 6.67 -3.66 18.65
N LYS A 44 7.44 -2.76 18.05
CA LYS A 44 6.97 -1.70 17.16
C LYS A 44 7.43 -1.88 15.73
N ILE A 45 8.62 -2.38 15.51
CA ILE A 45 9.18 -2.69 14.20
C ILE A 45 9.53 -4.17 14.17
N ALA A 46 9.14 -4.84 13.08
CA ALA A 46 9.55 -6.19 12.73
C ALA A 46 10.15 -6.19 11.32
N PHE A 47 11.37 -6.71 11.18
CA PHE A 47 12.06 -6.83 9.90
C PHE A 47 12.43 -8.28 9.63
N TYR A 48 11.90 -8.84 8.55
CA TYR A 48 12.31 -10.14 8.03
C TYR A 48 13.10 -9.94 6.74
N LYS A 49 14.40 -10.25 6.78
CA LYS A 49 15.30 -10.20 5.63
C LYS A 49 15.06 -11.40 4.71
N GLY A 50 14.67 -11.16 3.47
CA GLY A 50 14.53 -12.19 2.46
C GLY A 50 13.13 -12.26 1.86
N TYR A 51 12.88 -13.34 1.11
CA TYR A 51 11.59 -13.65 0.52
C TYR A 51 10.94 -14.82 1.26
N ASN A 52 9.68 -14.67 1.63
CA ASN A 52 8.87 -15.72 2.24
C ASN A 52 7.40 -15.49 1.89
N ASP A 53 6.88 -16.27 0.96
CA ASP A 53 5.54 -16.15 0.43
C ASP A 53 4.46 -16.37 1.51
N SER A 54 4.59 -17.43 2.30
CA SER A 54 3.66 -17.70 3.40
C SER A 54 3.62 -16.57 4.42
N LEU A 55 4.77 -15.99 4.77
CA LEU A 55 4.84 -14.85 5.68
C LEU A 55 4.23 -13.60 5.04
N ALA A 56 4.46 -13.36 3.73
CA ALA A 56 3.85 -12.25 3.02
C ALA A 56 2.32 -12.28 3.09
N HIS A 57 1.71 -13.44 2.82
CA HIS A 57 0.25 -13.59 2.93
C HIS A 57 -0.27 -13.39 4.36
N ARG A 58 0.47 -13.83 5.37
CA ARG A 58 0.12 -13.56 6.78
C ARG A 58 0.22 -12.07 7.12
N ILE A 59 1.22 -11.36 6.59
CA ILE A 59 1.36 -9.91 6.76
C ILE A 59 0.18 -9.20 6.07
N TYR A 60 -0.16 -9.55 4.82
CA TYR A 60 -1.34 -8.97 4.16
C TYR A 60 -2.62 -9.15 4.97
N GLY A 61 -2.83 -10.31 5.57
CA GLY A 61 -4.03 -10.57 6.36
C GLY A 61 -4.04 -9.99 7.78
N ALA A 62 -2.88 -9.52 8.28
CA ALA A 62 -2.74 -9.02 9.65
C ALA A 62 -2.58 -7.49 9.73
N CYS A 63 -2.25 -6.83 8.63
CA CYS A 63 -2.03 -5.38 8.60
C CYS A 63 -3.32 -4.62 8.23
N ASP A 64 -3.40 -3.38 8.67
CA ASP A 64 -4.47 -2.45 8.30
C ASP A 64 -4.12 -1.64 7.05
N LEU A 65 -2.83 -1.28 6.89
CA LEU A 65 -2.30 -0.50 5.77
C LEU A 65 -1.14 -1.23 5.10
N PHE A 66 -1.07 -1.12 3.78
CA PHE A 66 0.03 -1.62 2.95
C PHE A 66 0.71 -0.47 2.20
N LEU A 67 1.93 -0.11 2.59
CA LEU A 67 2.66 1.03 2.04
C LEU A 67 3.48 0.64 0.80
N MET A 68 3.20 1.29 -0.34
CA MET A 68 3.92 1.15 -1.61
C MET A 68 4.41 2.50 -2.15
N PRO A 69 5.49 3.10 -1.61
CA PRO A 69 6.04 4.37 -2.06
C PRO A 69 6.99 4.16 -3.25
N SER A 70 6.56 3.46 -4.28
CA SER A 70 7.39 3.05 -5.41
C SER A 70 7.76 4.24 -6.29
N LEU A 71 9.04 4.35 -6.70
CA LEU A 71 9.45 5.32 -7.71
C LEU A 71 8.86 4.97 -9.07
N PHE A 72 8.80 3.70 -9.40
CA PHE A 72 8.23 3.19 -10.62
C PHE A 72 7.59 1.82 -10.34
N GLU A 73 6.37 1.61 -10.82
CA GLU A 73 5.63 0.36 -10.68
C GLU A 73 4.74 0.16 -11.91
N PRO A 74 5.16 -0.64 -12.90
CA PRO A 74 4.41 -0.77 -14.16
C PRO A 74 2.98 -1.31 -13.95
N CYS A 75 2.82 -2.30 -13.12
CA CYS A 75 1.53 -2.93 -12.82
C CYS A 75 1.24 -2.90 -11.31
N GLY A 76 2.11 -3.55 -10.53
CA GLY A 76 1.87 -3.85 -9.14
C GLY A 76 0.83 -4.97 -8.96
N ILE A 77 1.17 -5.97 -8.18
CA ILE A 77 0.24 -7.04 -7.80
C ILE A 77 -0.03 -6.98 -6.28
N SER A 78 0.97 -6.53 -5.54
CA SER A 78 0.92 -6.52 -4.08
C SER A 78 -0.23 -5.68 -3.51
N GLN A 79 -0.56 -4.53 -4.13
CA GLN A 79 -1.72 -3.72 -3.73
C GLN A 79 -3.04 -4.44 -4.00
N LEU A 80 -3.13 -5.23 -5.08
CA LEU A 80 -4.32 -6.00 -5.39
C LEU A 80 -4.52 -7.13 -4.38
N ILE A 81 -3.42 -7.81 -4.01
CA ILE A 81 -3.43 -8.83 -2.96
C ILE A 81 -3.84 -8.18 -1.63
N SER A 82 -3.24 -7.07 -1.24
CA SER A 82 -3.57 -6.39 0.02
C SER A 82 -5.05 -6.02 0.10
N MET A 83 -5.61 -5.44 -0.97
CA MET A 83 -7.04 -5.13 -1.06
C MET A 83 -7.92 -6.37 -0.87
N ARG A 84 -7.55 -7.51 -1.46
CA ARG A 84 -8.29 -8.76 -1.31
C ARG A 84 -8.31 -9.28 0.13
N TYR A 85 -7.26 -8.98 0.91
CA TYR A 85 -7.20 -9.27 2.34
C TYR A 85 -7.87 -8.21 3.23
N GLY A 86 -8.37 -7.13 2.65
CA GLY A 86 -8.96 -6.01 3.41
C GLY A 86 -7.92 -5.02 3.96
N THR A 87 -6.66 -5.18 3.59
CA THR A 87 -5.58 -4.28 3.96
C THR A 87 -5.51 -3.14 2.95
N LEU A 88 -5.75 -1.91 3.39
CA LEU A 88 -5.85 -0.76 2.50
C LEU A 88 -4.48 -0.36 1.94
N PRO A 89 -4.32 -0.25 0.62
CA PRO A 89 -3.09 0.24 0.02
C PRO A 89 -2.92 1.75 0.24
N LEU A 90 -1.69 2.17 0.56
CA LEU A 90 -1.23 3.55 0.53
C LEU A 90 -0.08 3.62 -0.47
N VAL A 91 -0.32 4.25 -1.61
CA VAL A 91 0.58 4.13 -2.76
C VAL A 91 1.01 5.49 -3.30
N ARG A 92 2.15 5.52 -4.00
CA ARG A 92 2.45 6.63 -4.89
C ARG A 92 1.74 6.41 -6.23
N GLU A 93 1.18 7.48 -6.80
CA GLU A 93 0.49 7.47 -8.08
C GLU A 93 1.46 7.28 -9.25
N THR A 94 1.74 6.01 -9.58
CA THR A 94 2.59 5.64 -10.71
C THR A 94 2.15 4.33 -11.33
N GLY A 95 2.07 4.27 -12.66
CA GLY A 95 1.66 3.08 -13.41
C GLY A 95 0.41 2.43 -12.83
N GLY A 96 0.39 1.11 -12.75
CA GLY A 96 -0.75 0.34 -12.27
C GLY A 96 -1.21 0.65 -10.84
N LEU A 97 -0.38 1.28 -10.00
CA LEU A 97 -0.84 1.74 -8.69
C LEU A 97 -1.86 2.87 -8.83
N LYS A 98 -1.62 3.81 -9.76
CA LYS A 98 -2.58 4.89 -10.06
C LYS A 98 -3.87 4.37 -10.69
N ASP A 99 -3.77 3.32 -11.49
CA ASP A 99 -4.91 2.76 -12.22
C ASP A 99 -5.83 1.93 -11.32
N THR A 100 -5.29 1.37 -10.24
CA THR A 100 -6.01 0.39 -9.40
C THR A 100 -6.40 0.92 -8.02
N VAL A 101 -5.72 1.95 -7.52
CA VAL A 101 -6.00 2.54 -6.20
C VAL A 101 -6.67 3.89 -6.37
N THR A 102 -7.95 3.95 -6.01
CA THR A 102 -8.73 5.19 -5.92
C THR A 102 -8.58 5.76 -4.53
N PRO A 103 -8.06 7.00 -4.38
CA PRO A 103 -7.87 7.59 -3.06
C PRO A 103 -9.20 7.85 -2.34
N TYR A 104 -9.14 7.79 -1.01
CA TYR A 104 -10.25 8.12 -0.16
C TYR A 104 -10.74 9.55 -0.37
N ASN A 105 -12.04 9.69 -0.65
CA ASN A 105 -12.76 10.95 -0.68
C ASN A 105 -13.68 11.06 0.55
N GLU A 106 -13.36 11.98 1.45
CA GLU A 106 -14.09 12.14 2.71
C GLU A 106 -15.51 12.70 2.56
N PHE A 107 -15.78 13.39 1.45
CA PHE A 107 -17.10 14.00 1.18
C PHE A 107 -18.07 12.97 0.59
N GLU A 108 -17.60 12.19 -0.37
CA GLU A 108 -18.38 11.19 -1.07
C GLU A 108 -18.36 9.82 -0.39
N LYS A 109 -17.46 9.62 0.58
CA LYS A 109 -17.20 8.34 1.24
C LYS A 109 -16.83 7.23 0.25
N THR A 110 -16.07 7.59 -0.77
CA THR A 110 -15.59 6.68 -1.83
C THR A 110 -14.11 6.42 -1.70
N GLY A 111 -13.59 5.49 -2.52
CA GLY A 111 -12.17 5.09 -2.54
C GLY A 111 -11.96 3.65 -2.07
N ASN A 112 -10.77 3.10 -2.33
CA ASN A 112 -10.35 1.77 -1.92
C ASN A 112 -8.94 1.76 -1.31
N GLY A 113 -8.39 2.95 -1.03
CA GLY A 113 -7.06 3.14 -0.46
C GLY A 113 -6.68 4.60 -0.32
N PHE A 114 -5.38 4.87 -0.24
CA PHE A 114 -4.82 6.21 -0.12
C PHE A 114 -3.71 6.39 -1.16
N SER A 115 -3.52 7.62 -1.66
CA SER A 115 -2.45 7.89 -2.62
C SER A 115 -1.81 9.26 -2.44
N PHE A 116 -0.59 9.41 -2.92
CA PHE A 116 0.14 10.67 -3.04
C PHE A 116 0.80 10.76 -4.42
N ALA A 117 0.90 11.97 -4.98
CA ALA A 117 1.28 12.16 -6.37
C ALA A 117 2.80 12.17 -6.59
N ASN A 118 3.52 12.99 -5.84
CA ASN A 118 4.94 13.23 -6.10
C ASN A 118 5.83 12.20 -5.40
N TYR A 119 7.02 11.94 -5.97
CA TYR A 119 8.06 11.16 -5.28
C TYR A 119 8.69 12.03 -4.19
N ASN A 120 7.95 12.23 -3.11
CA ASN A 120 8.26 13.13 -2.01
C ASN A 120 7.91 12.48 -0.67
N SER A 121 8.87 12.44 0.24
CA SER A 121 8.72 11.79 1.55
C SER A 121 7.77 12.54 2.48
N ASP A 122 7.63 13.85 2.35
CA ASP A 122 6.70 14.65 3.17
C ASP A 122 5.25 14.43 2.74
N GLU A 123 4.97 14.34 1.43
CA GLU A 123 3.64 13.97 0.93
C GLU A 123 3.25 12.55 1.40
N MET A 124 4.19 11.60 1.33
CA MET A 124 3.97 10.25 1.84
C MET A 124 3.57 10.29 3.32
N LEU A 125 4.31 11.02 4.15
CA LEU A 125 3.99 11.16 5.58
C LEU A 125 2.64 11.81 5.81
N GLN A 126 2.31 12.88 5.07
CA GLN A 126 1.03 13.56 5.20
C GLN A 126 -0.14 12.60 4.94
N VAL A 127 -0.03 11.78 3.90
CA VAL A 127 -1.06 10.78 3.57
C VAL A 127 -1.09 9.64 4.60
N MET A 128 0.06 9.26 5.17
CA MET A 128 0.10 8.31 6.29
C MET A 128 -0.63 8.86 7.51
N TYR A 129 -0.41 10.13 7.90
CA TYR A 129 -1.14 10.76 9.00
C TYR A 129 -2.64 10.81 8.75
N ASN A 130 -3.07 11.13 7.52
CA ASN A 130 -4.48 11.11 7.14
C ASN A 130 -5.07 9.69 7.26
N ALA A 131 -4.39 8.68 6.75
CA ALA A 131 -4.85 7.29 6.85
C ALA A 131 -4.98 6.82 8.31
N ILE A 132 -4.03 7.21 9.16
CA ILE A 132 -4.05 6.92 10.60
C ILE A 132 -5.23 7.66 11.27
N ASP A 133 -5.49 8.92 10.92
CA ASP A 133 -6.65 9.65 11.44
C ASP A 133 -7.96 8.97 11.06
N VAL A 134 -8.11 8.56 9.81
CA VAL A 134 -9.30 7.82 9.35
C VAL A 134 -9.44 6.51 10.12
N TYR A 135 -8.34 5.78 10.32
CA TYR A 135 -8.34 4.52 11.07
C TYR A 135 -8.82 4.70 12.50
N TYR A 136 -8.32 5.70 13.24
CA TYR A 136 -8.64 5.87 14.64
C TYR A 136 -9.95 6.64 14.88
N ASN A 137 -10.23 7.65 14.08
CA ASN A 137 -11.27 8.65 14.39
C ASN A 137 -12.50 8.54 13.47
N ARG A 138 -12.38 7.84 12.30
CA ARG A 138 -13.47 7.73 11.31
C ARG A 138 -13.77 6.26 10.98
N LYS A 139 -14.13 5.49 12.00
CA LYS A 139 -14.29 4.03 11.89
C LYS A 139 -15.28 3.56 10.82
N GLU A 140 -16.35 4.29 10.60
CA GLU A 140 -17.34 3.93 9.57
C GLU A 140 -16.77 4.15 8.16
N ASP A 141 -16.04 5.23 7.94
CA ASP A 141 -15.35 5.48 6.66
C ASP A 141 -14.30 4.41 6.39
N TRP A 142 -13.54 4.02 7.43
CA TRP A 142 -12.58 2.92 7.32
C TRP A 142 -13.23 1.62 6.87
N LYS A 143 -14.37 1.24 7.45
CA LYS A 143 -15.12 0.04 7.07
C LYS A 143 -15.63 0.11 5.62
N ILE A 144 -16.04 1.29 5.16
CA ILE A 144 -16.44 1.51 3.77
C ILE A 144 -15.24 1.27 2.84
N LEU A 145 -14.09 1.87 3.14
CA LEU A 145 -12.87 1.68 2.35
C LEU A 145 -12.45 0.21 2.28
N VAL A 146 -12.44 -0.51 3.39
CA VAL A 146 -12.13 -1.95 3.44
C VAL A 146 -13.09 -2.74 2.56
N ARG A 147 -14.39 -2.47 2.64
CA ARG A 147 -15.39 -3.12 1.79
C ARG A 147 -15.16 -2.83 0.31
N ASN A 148 -14.87 -1.57 -0.04
CA ASN A 148 -14.59 -1.16 -1.40
C ASN A 148 -13.32 -1.86 -1.93
N ALA A 149 -12.24 -1.91 -1.13
CA ALA A 149 -11.02 -2.59 -1.47
C ALA A 149 -11.25 -4.08 -1.77
N MET A 150 -11.95 -4.78 -0.87
CA MET A 150 -12.24 -6.22 -1.03
C MET A 150 -13.17 -6.51 -2.22
N ASN A 151 -14.02 -5.58 -2.61
CA ASN A 151 -14.94 -5.69 -3.75
C ASN A 151 -14.36 -5.17 -5.07
N THR A 152 -13.12 -4.64 -5.07
CA THR A 152 -12.47 -4.22 -6.31
C THR A 152 -12.28 -5.42 -7.23
N ASP A 153 -12.95 -5.39 -8.39
CA ASP A 153 -12.88 -6.47 -9.38
C ASP A 153 -11.63 -6.32 -10.25
N VAL A 154 -10.66 -7.18 -10.03
CA VAL A 154 -9.42 -7.32 -10.80
C VAL A 154 -9.33 -8.68 -11.50
N SER A 155 -10.46 -9.31 -11.75
CA SER A 155 -10.55 -10.63 -12.36
C SER A 155 -10.16 -10.62 -13.85
N TRP A 156 -9.77 -11.79 -14.35
CA TRP A 156 -9.55 -12.00 -15.77
C TRP A 156 -10.84 -11.81 -16.60
N ALA A 157 -12.01 -12.09 -16.02
CA ALA A 157 -13.29 -11.84 -16.67
C ALA A 157 -13.45 -10.35 -17.02
N LYS A 158 -13.15 -9.45 -16.09
CA LYS A 158 -13.18 -8.00 -16.30
C LYS A 158 -12.19 -7.55 -17.38
N SER A 159 -10.98 -8.08 -17.35
CA SER A 159 -9.98 -7.80 -18.40
C SER A 159 -10.42 -8.29 -19.76
N ALA A 160 -10.96 -9.50 -19.87
CA ALA A 160 -11.46 -10.08 -21.12
C ALA A 160 -12.61 -9.25 -21.71
N GLU A 161 -13.54 -8.78 -20.89
CA GLU A 161 -14.62 -7.88 -21.32
C GLU A 161 -14.06 -6.61 -21.98
N THR A 162 -13.04 -5.98 -21.35
CA THR A 162 -12.38 -4.79 -21.92
C THR A 162 -11.73 -5.06 -23.26
N TYR A 163 -11.04 -6.21 -23.41
CA TYR A 163 -10.46 -6.63 -24.69
C TYR A 163 -11.54 -6.88 -25.77
N CYS A 164 -12.65 -7.53 -25.41
CA CYS A 164 -13.76 -7.74 -26.34
C CYS A 164 -14.34 -6.41 -26.83
N GLN A 165 -14.50 -5.42 -25.95
CA GLN A 165 -14.96 -4.09 -26.32
C GLN A 165 -13.98 -3.39 -27.28
N LEU A 166 -12.67 -3.49 -27.01
CA LEU A 166 -11.63 -2.92 -27.88
C LEU A 166 -11.66 -3.56 -29.27
N TYR A 167 -11.73 -4.88 -29.35
CA TYR A 167 -11.82 -5.59 -30.64
C TYR A 167 -13.10 -5.24 -31.40
N GLY A 168 -14.23 -5.07 -30.72
CA GLY A 168 -15.46 -4.62 -31.33
C GLY A 168 -15.35 -3.25 -32.02
N GLN A 169 -14.59 -2.32 -31.41
CA GLN A 169 -14.32 -1.00 -31.99
C GLN A 169 -13.43 -1.04 -33.26
N LEU A 170 -12.56 -2.05 -33.37
CA LEU A 170 -11.68 -2.20 -34.55
C LEU A 170 -12.41 -2.80 -35.78
N HIS A 171 -13.59 -3.40 -35.57
CA HIS A 171 -14.40 -4.01 -36.63
C HIS A 171 -15.61 -3.17 -37.04
N SER A 172 -15.77 -2.00 -36.47
CA SER A 172 -16.80 -1.01 -36.84
C SER A 172 -16.20 0.07 -37.73
#